data_6d482469f14d891dbb981d24aa59fcc5
#
_entry.id   6d482469f14d891dbb981d24aa59fcc5
#
_cell.length_a   1.000
_cell.length_b   1.000
_cell.length_c   1.000
_cell.angle_alpha   90.00
_cell.angle_beta   90.00
_cell.angle_gamma   90.00
#
_symmetry.space_group_name_H-M   'P 1'
#
loop_
_entity.id
_entity.type
_entity.pdbx_description
1 polymer ?
#
loop_
_entity_poly.entity_id
_entity_poly.type
_entity_poly.pdbx_seq_one_letter_code
_entity_poly.pdbx_strand_id
1 'polypeptide(L)'
;SVIFKNYDNIDTIISLPKEHFKHIFKYLWGWIRLKQKRYDLVINTTGNSSSGKLSTKFANSKHKCFGDCNNDSVQNLKNKDHIHIAKCPVYALRNYLSKIGIDINKTKIPSLDIKLSNLEIAEGKKLLKELVYNDKKTICLFTYATGDKCYSETWWLELYEALTVKYTNYNIIEILPVENISKINFKAPTFYSKDIRQICSFIANTDIFVGADSGMMHLASASHTTTIGLFSITNTEVYQPYYNRNIGINTTNMNTNGIIEVIENVLSK
;
A
#
# COMPACT_ATOMS: atom_id res chain seq x y z
N SER A 1 -14.07 -0.40 -8.67
CA SER A 1 -12.72 -0.31 -8.40
C SER A 1 -12.09 -1.65 -8.04
N VAL A 2 -11.06 -1.99 -8.80
CA VAL A 2 -10.38 -3.28 -8.81
C VAL A 2 -9.80 -3.66 -7.44
N ILE A 3 -9.33 -2.69 -6.65
CA ILE A 3 -8.72 -2.91 -5.32
C ILE A 3 -9.70 -3.56 -4.33
N PHE A 4 -10.99 -3.25 -4.41
CA PHE A 4 -12.01 -3.74 -3.48
C PHE A 4 -12.78 -4.98 -3.97
N LYS A 5 -12.28 -5.65 -5.01
CA LYS A 5 -12.82 -6.93 -5.45
C LYS A 5 -12.62 -7.98 -4.34
N ASN A 6 -13.55 -8.90 -4.21
CA ASN A 6 -13.55 -9.97 -3.19
C ASN A 6 -13.70 -9.50 -1.72
N TYR A 7 -14.21 -8.28 -1.50
CA TYR A 7 -14.59 -7.82 -0.18
C TYR A 7 -16.10 -8.01 0.03
N ASP A 8 -16.49 -8.99 0.80
CA ASP A 8 -17.90 -9.36 1.04
C ASP A 8 -18.67 -8.28 1.82
N ASN A 9 -17.95 -7.39 2.51
CA ASN A 9 -18.52 -6.30 3.30
C ASN A 9 -18.63 -4.98 2.50
N ILE A 10 -18.44 -4.99 1.20
CA ILE A 10 -18.59 -3.82 0.32
C ILE A 10 -19.73 -4.03 -0.66
N ASP A 11 -20.90 -3.45 -0.40
CA ASP A 11 -22.08 -3.54 -1.25
C ASP A 11 -21.97 -2.66 -2.50
N THR A 12 -21.47 -1.43 -2.33
CA THR A 12 -21.51 -0.42 -3.39
C THR A 12 -20.29 0.47 -3.37
N ILE A 13 -19.72 0.73 -4.54
CA ILE A 13 -18.63 1.68 -4.73
C ILE A 13 -19.13 2.84 -5.59
N ILE A 14 -19.05 4.06 -5.06
CA ILE A 14 -19.36 5.30 -5.79
C ILE A 14 -18.04 5.97 -6.14
N SER A 15 -17.66 5.93 -7.42
CA SER A 15 -16.43 6.56 -7.90
C SER A 15 -16.75 7.95 -8.45
N LEU A 16 -16.04 8.96 -7.92
CA LEU A 16 -16.10 10.32 -8.46
C LEU A 16 -14.97 10.52 -9.48
N PRO A 17 -15.23 11.22 -10.59
CA PRO A 17 -14.21 11.50 -11.59
C PRO A 17 -13.15 12.44 -11.04
N LYS A 18 -11.88 12.26 -11.42
CA LYS A 18 -10.77 13.14 -11.02
C LYS A 18 -10.92 14.53 -11.62
N GLU A 19 -11.35 14.61 -12.88
CA GLU A 19 -11.54 15.87 -13.61
C GLU A 19 -13.00 16.33 -13.47
N HIS A 20 -13.29 17.03 -12.36
CA HIS A 20 -14.65 17.42 -11.99
C HIS A 20 -15.33 18.27 -13.06
N PHE A 21 -14.60 19.22 -13.66
CA PHE A 21 -15.14 20.12 -14.67
C PHE A 21 -15.46 19.44 -16.01
N LYS A 22 -14.68 18.44 -16.42
CA LYS A 22 -14.95 17.67 -17.64
C LYS A 22 -16.11 16.68 -17.50
N HIS A 23 -16.43 16.27 -16.26
CA HIS A 23 -17.44 15.27 -15.98
C HIS A 23 -18.45 15.72 -14.93
N ILE A 24 -18.89 16.97 -15.04
CA ILE A 24 -19.73 17.63 -14.03
C ILE A 24 -21.00 16.85 -13.69
N PHE A 25 -21.69 16.28 -14.70
CA PHE A 25 -22.90 15.49 -14.48
C PHE A 25 -22.64 14.20 -13.68
N LYS A 26 -21.54 13.47 -13.98
CA LYS A 26 -21.14 12.28 -13.21
C LYS A 26 -20.77 12.64 -11.78
N TYR A 27 -20.13 13.79 -11.60
CA TYR A 27 -19.74 14.30 -10.30
C TYR A 27 -20.97 14.64 -9.45
N LEU A 28 -21.90 15.44 -10.00
CA LEU A 28 -23.15 15.81 -9.34
C LEU A 28 -24.01 14.58 -9.03
N TRP A 29 -24.09 13.63 -9.95
CA TRP A 29 -24.84 12.38 -9.74
C TRP A 29 -24.28 11.53 -8.60
N GLY A 30 -22.97 11.48 -8.46
CA GLY A 30 -22.31 10.84 -7.32
C GLY A 30 -22.70 11.48 -5.98
N TRP A 31 -22.80 12.82 -5.92
CA TRP A 31 -23.27 13.54 -4.74
C TRP A 31 -24.75 13.29 -4.43
N ILE A 32 -25.60 13.25 -5.45
CA ILE A 32 -27.02 12.93 -5.29
C ILE A 32 -27.18 11.54 -4.70
N ARG A 33 -26.49 10.55 -5.25
CA ARG A 33 -26.51 9.15 -4.73
C ARG A 33 -26.05 9.07 -3.28
N LEU A 34 -25.00 9.80 -2.92
CA LEU A 34 -24.50 9.86 -1.55
C LEU A 34 -25.56 10.42 -0.57
N LYS A 35 -26.33 11.41 -1.00
CA LYS A 35 -27.34 12.07 -0.18
C LYS A 35 -28.66 11.29 -0.10
N GLN A 36 -29.02 10.55 -1.16
CA GLN A 36 -30.29 9.80 -1.23
C GLN A 36 -30.31 8.59 -0.28
N LYS A 37 -29.14 7.95 -0.06
CA LYS A 37 -29.04 6.80 0.84
C LYS A 37 -28.90 7.29 2.29
N ARG A 38 -29.66 6.69 3.22
CA ARG A 38 -29.48 6.89 4.66
C ARG A 38 -28.42 5.92 5.17
N TYR A 39 -27.46 6.43 5.94
CA TYR A 39 -26.38 5.66 6.54
C TYR A 39 -26.48 5.72 8.06
N ASP A 40 -26.16 4.65 8.75
CA ASP A 40 -26.03 4.64 10.20
C ASP A 40 -24.79 5.41 10.65
N LEU A 41 -23.66 5.23 9.94
CA LEU A 41 -22.41 5.89 10.21
C LEU A 41 -21.71 6.25 8.89
N VAL A 42 -21.14 7.45 8.83
CA VAL A 42 -20.26 7.90 7.73
C VAL A 42 -18.88 8.16 8.29
N ILE A 43 -17.86 7.61 7.64
CA ILE A 43 -16.47 7.71 8.06
C ILE A 43 -15.64 8.36 6.94
N ASN A 44 -14.96 9.46 7.27
CA ASN A 44 -13.90 10.00 6.43
C ASN A 44 -12.57 9.33 6.84
N THR A 45 -11.95 8.60 5.92
CA THR A 45 -10.67 7.91 6.19
C THR A 45 -9.44 8.79 6.00
N THR A 46 -9.60 10.02 5.49
CA THR A 46 -8.51 10.95 5.23
C THR A 46 -8.81 12.31 5.87
N GLY A 47 -8.45 12.47 7.15
CA GLY A 47 -8.79 13.65 7.95
C GLY A 47 -8.44 15.00 7.31
N ASN A 48 -7.38 15.07 6.51
CA ASN A 48 -6.94 16.28 5.83
C ASN A 48 -7.62 16.53 4.46
N SER A 49 -8.48 15.63 3.99
CA SER A 49 -9.17 15.77 2.70
C SER A 49 -10.37 16.72 2.80
N SER A 50 -10.31 17.88 2.14
CA SER A 50 -11.42 18.82 2.08
C SER A 50 -12.66 18.23 1.40
N SER A 51 -12.49 17.47 0.31
CA SER A 51 -13.59 16.77 -0.37
C SER A 51 -14.17 15.65 0.50
N GLY A 52 -13.32 14.92 1.23
CA GLY A 52 -13.76 13.91 2.20
C GLY A 52 -14.59 14.53 3.34
N LYS A 53 -14.13 15.63 3.93
CA LYS A 53 -14.88 16.38 4.96
C LYS A 53 -16.24 16.86 4.42
N LEU A 54 -16.25 17.41 3.21
CA LEU A 54 -17.46 17.88 2.57
C LEU A 54 -18.45 16.72 2.31
N SER A 55 -17.98 15.60 1.77
CA SER A 55 -18.78 14.39 1.55
C SER A 55 -19.40 13.87 2.84
N THR A 56 -18.61 13.80 3.91
CA THR A 56 -19.08 13.39 5.25
C THR A 56 -20.13 14.34 5.80
N LYS A 57 -19.93 15.65 5.63
CA LYS A 57 -20.90 16.67 6.07
C LYS A 57 -22.23 16.53 5.36
N PHE A 58 -22.23 16.34 4.03
CA PHE A 58 -23.45 16.27 3.20
C PHE A 58 -24.15 14.92 3.22
N ALA A 59 -23.46 13.81 3.56
CA ALA A 59 -24.07 12.52 3.63
C ALA A 59 -25.22 12.48 4.66
N ASN A 60 -26.28 11.73 4.33
CA ASN A 60 -27.45 11.57 5.21
C ASN A 60 -27.17 10.51 6.28
N SER A 61 -26.62 10.93 7.43
CA SER A 61 -26.30 10.05 8.56
C SER A 61 -26.41 10.76 9.88
N LYS A 62 -26.83 9.99 10.90
CA LYS A 62 -26.85 10.44 12.31
C LYS A 62 -25.43 10.54 12.87
N HIS A 63 -24.57 9.60 12.53
CA HIS A 63 -23.22 9.50 13.05
C HIS A 63 -22.20 9.81 11.96
N LYS A 64 -21.30 10.76 12.22
CA LYS A 64 -20.30 11.26 11.25
C LYS A 64 -18.91 11.33 11.89
N CYS A 65 -18.01 10.45 11.47
CA CYS A 65 -16.62 10.44 11.90
C CYS A 65 -15.76 11.14 10.84
N PHE A 66 -15.14 12.26 11.18
CA PHE A 66 -14.35 13.07 10.24
C PHE A 66 -12.90 12.60 10.07
N GLY A 67 -12.48 11.56 10.80
CA GLY A 67 -11.18 10.91 10.63
C GLY A 67 -10.00 11.73 11.17
N ASP A 68 -10.22 12.68 12.07
CA ASP A 68 -9.16 13.47 12.65
C ASP A 68 -8.38 12.64 13.69
N CYS A 69 -7.10 12.37 13.39
CA CYS A 69 -6.15 11.69 14.29
C CYS A 69 -5.39 12.66 15.19
N ASN A 70 -5.56 13.95 15.00
CA ASN A 70 -4.88 15.00 15.76
C ASN A 70 -5.61 15.37 17.07
N ASN A 71 -6.61 14.62 17.48
CA ASN A 71 -7.30 14.83 18.76
C ASN A 71 -6.44 14.35 19.93
N ASP A 72 -6.35 15.13 21.01
CA ASP A 72 -5.58 14.85 22.22
C ASP A 72 -5.82 13.46 22.82
N SER A 73 -7.06 12.95 22.68
CA SER A 73 -7.42 11.61 23.13
C SER A 73 -6.80 10.48 22.29
N VAL A 74 -6.39 10.74 21.04
CA VAL A 74 -5.67 9.79 20.18
C VAL A 74 -4.16 9.93 20.37
N GLN A 75 -3.68 11.16 20.63
CA GLN A 75 -2.26 11.46 20.87
C GLN A 75 -1.73 10.87 22.18
N ASN A 76 -2.61 10.69 23.18
CA ASN A 76 -2.25 10.09 24.47
C ASN A 76 -2.07 8.56 24.45
N LEU A 77 -2.16 7.92 23.30
CA LEU A 77 -1.83 6.51 23.17
C LEU A 77 -0.30 6.34 23.34
N LYS A 78 0.12 5.56 24.34
CA LYS A 78 1.54 5.25 24.65
C LYS A 78 2.30 4.69 23.42
N ASN A 79 1.58 4.21 22.43
CA ASN A 79 2.13 3.68 21.20
C ASN A 79 1.83 4.65 20.05
N LYS A 80 2.85 5.18 19.40
CA LYS A 80 2.74 6.09 18.23
C LYS A 80 2.10 5.45 16.99
N ASP A 81 1.56 4.27 17.11
CA ASP A 81 0.92 3.50 16.03
C ASP A 81 -0.23 4.26 15.33
N HIS A 82 -0.85 5.20 16.04
CA HIS A 82 -1.92 6.06 15.51
C HIS A 82 -1.46 7.07 14.45
N ILE A 83 -0.17 7.39 14.36
CA ILE A 83 0.35 8.30 13.33
C ILE A 83 0.46 7.63 11.97
N HIS A 84 0.46 6.31 11.91
CA HIS A 84 0.55 5.55 10.67
C HIS A 84 -0.70 5.77 9.80
N ILE A 85 -0.50 6.18 8.53
CA ILE A 85 -1.57 6.62 7.64
C ILE A 85 -2.70 5.58 7.46
N ALA A 86 -2.38 4.31 7.41
CA ALA A 86 -3.37 3.24 7.27
C ALA A 86 -4.09 2.88 8.59
N LYS A 87 -3.47 3.17 9.73
CA LYS A 87 -4.02 2.83 11.05
C LYS A 87 -4.79 3.99 11.68
N CYS A 88 -4.41 5.22 11.38
CA CYS A 88 -5.05 6.44 11.84
C CYS A 88 -6.59 6.41 11.71
N PRO A 89 -7.20 6.06 10.55
CA PRO A 89 -8.65 6.04 10.42
C PRO A 89 -9.35 5.07 11.39
N VAL A 90 -8.69 3.96 11.73
CA VAL A 90 -9.23 2.98 12.68
C VAL A 90 -9.21 3.55 14.11
N TYR A 91 -8.13 4.22 14.49
CA TYR A 91 -8.04 4.88 15.79
C TYR A 91 -9.04 6.03 15.91
N ALA A 92 -9.20 6.84 14.86
CA ALA A 92 -10.19 7.91 14.82
C ALA A 92 -11.62 7.37 14.97
N LEU A 93 -11.94 6.27 14.28
CA LEU A 93 -13.23 5.59 14.41
C LEU A 93 -13.46 5.05 15.83
N ARG A 94 -12.47 4.35 16.41
CA ARG A 94 -12.56 3.82 17.78
C ARG A 94 -12.81 4.92 18.79
N ASN A 95 -12.08 6.03 18.67
CA ASN A 95 -12.27 7.19 19.53
C ASN A 95 -13.67 7.81 19.38
N TYR A 96 -14.16 7.93 18.14
CA TYR A 96 -15.51 8.42 17.87
C TYR A 96 -16.59 7.52 18.50
N LEU A 97 -16.50 6.20 18.31
CA LEU A 97 -17.45 5.23 18.85
C LEU A 97 -17.48 5.26 20.37
N SER A 98 -16.32 5.31 21.02
CA SER A 98 -16.21 5.43 22.47
C SER A 98 -16.89 6.71 23.01
N LYS A 99 -16.76 7.84 22.31
CA LYS A 99 -17.39 9.12 22.70
C LYS A 99 -18.91 9.07 22.64
N ILE A 100 -19.49 8.23 21.81
CA ILE A 100 -20.96 8.05 21.72
C ILE A 100 -21.47 6.85 22.53
N GLY A 101 -20.62 6.29 23.41
CA GLY A 101 -21.00 5.23 24.34
C GLY A 101 -21.05 3.83 23.73
N ILE A 102 -20.45 3.61 22.57
CA ILE A 102 -20.37 2.29 21.93
C ILE A 102 -19.07 1.61 22.34
N ASP A 103 -19.19 0.38 22.84
CA ASP A 103 -18.03 -0.45 23.16
C ASP A 103 -17.16 -0.69 21.92
N ILE A 104 -15.86 -0.46 22.08
CA ILE A 104 -14.91 -0.58 21.00
C ILE A 104 -14.08 -1.85 21.10
N ASN A 105 -13.90 -2.51 19.98
CA ASN A 105 -12.93 -3.59 19.87
C ASN A 105 -11.50 -3.01 19.91
N LYS A 106 -10.71 -3.42 20.92
CA LYS A 106 -9.32 -3.01 21.13
C LYS A 106 -8.31 -3.97 20.52
N THR A 107 -8.75 -4.93 19.73
CA THR A 107 -7.84 -5.87 19.06
C THR A 107 -6.83 -5.14 18.15
N LYS A 108 -5.74 -5.81 17.90
CA LYS A 108 -4.70 -5.32 16.97
C LYS A 108 -5.33 -4.98 15.61
N ILE A 109 -4.93 -3.86 15.03
CA ILE A 109 -5.38 -3.47 13.69
C ILE A 109 -4.82 -4.52 12.69
N PRO A 110 -5.66 -5.10 11.81
CA PRO A 110 -5.21 -6.12 10.87
C PRO A 110 -4.18 -5.57 9.87
N SER A 111 -3.40 -6.45 9.25
CA SER A 111 -2.55 -6.11 8.11
C SER A 111 -3.40 -5.62 6.93
N LEU A 112 -2.77 -4.91 6.01
CA LEU A 112 -3.37 -4.66 4.70
C LEU A 112 -3.61 -6.01 4.00
N ASP A 113 -4.70 -6.08 3.24
CA ASP A 113 -5.07 -7.30 2.52
C ASP A 113 -5.86 -6.92 1.26
N ILE A 114 -5.41 -7.30 0.09
CA ILE A 114 -6.11 -7.02 -1.19
C ILE A 114 -7.13 -8.10 -1.55
N LYS A 115 -7.29 -9.14 -0.71
CA LYS A 115 -8.24 -10.23 -0.91
C LYS A 115 -8.06 -10.91 -2.27
N LEU A 116 -6.85 -11.39 -2.55
CA LEU A 116 -6.61 -12.22 -3.73
C LEU A 116 -7.32 -13.57 -3.59
N SER A 117 -8.00 -14.00 -4.63
CA SER A 117 -8.57 -15.34 -4.69
C SER A 117 -7.48 -16.38 -4.99
N ASN A 118 -7.76 -17.65 -4.67
CA ASN A 118 -6.85 -18.76 -4.98
C ASN A 118 -6.55 -18.87 -6.49
N LEU A 119 -7.51 -18.51 -7.35
CA LEU A 119 -7.32 -18.50 -8.80
C LEU A 119 -6.35 -17.38 -9.22
N GLU A 120 -6.48 -16.19 -8.66
CA GLU A 120 -5.55 -15.08 -8.93
C GLU A 120 -4.13 -15.43 -8.46
N ILE A 121 -3.98 -16.04 -7.27
CA ILE A 121 -2.68 -16.49 -6.76
C ILE A 121 -2.06 -17.56 -7.67
N ALA A 122 -2.85 -18.53 -8.13
CA ALA A 122 -2.39 -19.58 -9.04
C ALA A 122 -1.94 -19.02 -10.40
N GLU A 123 -2.67 -18.04 -10.94
CA GLU A 123 -2.29 -17.33 -12.16
C GLU A 123 -0.99 -16.55 -11.98
N GLY A 124 -0.83 -15.81 -10.87
CA GLY A 124 0.42 -15.12 -10.54
C GLY A 124 1.60 -16.07 -10.46
N LYS A 125 1.41 -17.27 -9.88
CA LYS A 125 2.44 -18.32 -9.82
C LYS A 125 2.85 -18.81 -11.20
N LYS A 126 1.89 -18.99 -12.10
CA LYS A 126 2.15 -19.37 -13.48
C LYS A 126 2.99 -18.31 -14.18
N LEU A 127 2.59 -17.05 -14.09
CA LEU A 127 3.31 -15.91 -14.69
C LEU A 127 4.75 -15.80 -14.16
N LEU A 128 4.96 -15.98 -12.85
CA LEU A 128 6.30 -15.98 -12.29
C LEU A 128 7.15 -17.13 -12.85
N LYS A 129 6.61 -18.35 -12.92
CA LYS A 129 7.32 -19.51 -13.49
C LYS A 129 7.68 -19.31 -14.97
N GLU A 130 6.80 -18.70 -15.74
CA GLU A 130 7.03 -18.37 -17.16
C GLU A 130 8.12 -17.29 -17.31
N LEU A 131 8.36 -16.46 -16.30
CA LEU A 131 9.40 -15.43 -16.35
C LEU A 131 10.78 -15.98 -15.98
N VAL A 132 10.86 -16.84 -14.94
CA VAL A 132 12.16 -17.23 -14.34
C VAL A 132 12.60 -18.66 -14.70
N TYR A 133 11.72 -19.52 -15.20
CA TYR A 133 11.97 -20.90 -15.64
C TYR A 133 12.68 -21.80 -14.63
N ASN A 134 12.59 -21.49 -13.33
CA ASN A 134 13.19 -22.27 -12.26
C ASN A 134 12.38 -22.11 -10.94
N ASP A 135 12.79 -22.85 -9.90
CA ASP A 135 12.12 -22.83 -8.57
C ASP A 135 12.96 -22.12 -7.49
N LYS A 136 13.93 -21.28 -7.86
CA LYS A 136 14.69 -20.49 -6.89
C LYS A 136 13.77 -19.47 -6.22
N LYS A 137 14.11 -19.10 -4.98
CA LYS A 137 13.49 -17.96 -4.30
C LYS A 137 13.64 -16.68 -5.12
N THR A 138 12.69 -15.77 -5.00
CA THR A 138 12.62 -14.59 -5.85
C THR A 138 12.58 -13.31 -5.02
N ILE A 139 13.53 -12.41 -5.29
CA ILE A 139 13.52 -11.02 -4.84
C ILE A 139 12.86 -10.18 -5.94
N CYS A 140 11.78 -9.50 -5.58
CA CYS A 140 11.02 -8.64 -6.49
C CYS A 140 11.38 -7.18 -6.22
N LEU A 141 11.85 -6.47 -7.23
CA LEU A 141 12.18 -5.05 -7.16
C LEU A 141 11.08 -4.20 -7.79
N PHE A 142 10.81 -3.03 -7.20
CA PHE A 142 10.05 -1.96 -7.82
C PHE A 142 10.84 -0.67 -7.71
N THR A 143 11.46 -0.25 -8.80
CA THR A 143 12.47 0.80 -8.83
C THR A 143 11.91 2.21 -9.03
N TYR A 144 10.60 2.35 -9.16
CA TYR A 144 9.94 3.61 -9.47
C TYR A 144 9.16 4.20 -8.29
N ALA A 145 9.23 5.51 -8.17
CA ALA A 145 8.35 6.31 -7.32
C ALA A 145 8.07 7.66 -7.99
N THR A 146 7.07 8.40 -7.52
CA THR A 146 6.74 9.71 -8.06
C THR A 146 7.49 10.84 -7.36
N GLY A 147 7.95 11.82 -8.15
CA GLY A 147 8.64 13.01 -7.63
C GLY A 147 9.96 12.67 -6.94
N ASP A 148 10.27 13.45 -5.92
CA ASP A 148 11.57 13.38 -5.18
C ASP A 148 11.77 12.08 -4.39
N LYS A 149 10.74 11.24 -4.28
CA LYS A 149 10.86 9.89 -3.69
C LYS A 149 11.54 8.88 -4.62
N CYS A 150 11.70 9.24 -5.91
CA CYS A 150 12.30 8.37 -6.89
C CYS A 150 13.83 8.43 -6.78
N TYR A 151 14.47 7.30 -6.47
CA TYR A 151 15.91 7.20 -6.45
C TYR A 151 16.48 7.28 -7.88
N SER A 152 17.73 7.72 -8.00
CA SER A 152 18.44 7.79 -9.28
C SER A 152 18.68 6.39 -9.88
N GLU A 153 18.94 6.35 -11.18
CA GLU A 153 19.34 5.12 -11.87
C GLU A 153 20.65 4.56 -11.31
N THR A 154 21.62 5.42 -11.04
CA THR A 154 22.90 5.01 -10.41
C THR A 154 22.67 4.31 -9.09
N TRP A 155 21.82 4.87 -8.24
CA TRP A 155 21.50 4.31 -6.93
C TRP A 155 20.84 2.91 -7.04
N TRP A 156 19.87 2.77 -7.95
CA TRP A 156 19.20 1.49 -8.17
C TRP A 156 20.13 0.44 -8.78
N LEU A 157 21.03 0.86 -9.69
CA LEU A 157 22.02 -0.04 -10.30
C LEU A 157 23.01 -0.56 -9.26
N GLU A 158 23.51 0.29 -8.35
CA GLU A 158 24.39 -0.13 -7.25
C GLU A 158 23.70 -1.16 -6.34
N LEU A 159 22.45 -0.91 -5.96
CA LEU A 159 21.69 -1.86 -5.15
C LEU A 159 21.43 -3.18 -5.89
N TYR A 160 21.07 -3.12 -7.16
CA TYR A 160 20.82 -4.30 -7.99
C TYR A 160 22.09 -5.15 -8.14
N GLU A 161 23.23 -4.54 -8.43
CA GLU A 161 24.51 -5.23 -8.55
C GLU A 161 24.93 -5.88 -7.23
N ALA A 162 24.79 -5.19 -6.12
CA ALA A 162 25.06 -5.75 -4.79
C ALA A 162 24.12 -6.94 -4.46
N LEU A 163 22.85 -6.85 -4.83
CA LEU A 163 21.90 -7.96 -4.66
C LEU A 163 22.29 -9.17 -5.52
N THR A 164 22.68 -8.96 -6.77
CA THR A 164 23.06 -10.06 -7.67
C THR A 164 24.33 -10.79 -7.21
N VAL A 165 25.28 -10.07 -6.64
CA VAL A 165 26.50 -10.64 -6.07
C VAL A 165 26.19 -11.45 -4.80
N LYS A 166 25.35 -10.91 -3.93
CA LYS A 166 25.05 -11.54 -2.62
C LYS A 166 24.07 -12.73 -2.74
N TYR A 167 23.07 -12.64 -3.62
CA TYR A 167 21.96 -13.59 -3.71
C TYR A 167 21.96 -14.41 -4.99
N THR A 168 23.10 -15.10 -5.28
CA THR A 168 23.28 -15.93 -6.48
C THR A 168 22.27 -17.08 -6.59
N ASN A 169 21.70 -17.52 -5.46
CA ASN A 169 20.68 -18.57 -5.39
C ASN A 169 19.24 -18.03 -5.47
N TYR A 170 19.06 -16.73 -5.73
CA TYR A 170 17.74 -16.11 -5.89
C TYR A 170 17.56 -15.64 -7.35
N ASN A 171 16.32 -15.60 -7.79
CA ASN A 171 15.96 -14.78 -8.93
C ASN A 171 15.81 -13.34 -8.42
N ILE A 172 16.31 -12.39 -9.21
CA ILE A 172 16.01 -10.97 -8.99
C ILE A 172 15.23 -10.51 -10.21
N ILE A 173 14.03 -10.00 -10.00
CA ILE A 173 13.11 -9.54 -11.03
C ILE A 173 12.69 -8.11 -10.76
N GLU A 174 12.28 -7.38 -11.79
CA GLU A 174 11.76 -6.03 -11.67
C GLU A 174 10.29 -5.96 -12.14
N ILE A 175 9.43 -5.38 -11.31
CA ILE A 175 8.10 -4.97 -11.74
C ILE A 175 8.19 -3.56 -12.31
N LEU A 176 7.68 -3.39 -13.52
CA LEU A 176 7.69 -2.09 -14.18
C LEU A 176 6.46 -1.26 -13.80
N PRO A 177 6.63 0.09 -13.67
CA PRO A 177 5.51 1.01 -13.48
C PRO A 177 4.63 1.09 -14.75
N VAL A 178 3.51 1.81 -14.65
CA VAL A 178 2.59 2.03 -15.78
C VAL A 178 3.27 2.74 -16.97
N GLU A 179 4.32 3.50 -16.69
CA GLU A 179 5.18 4.18 -17.66
C GLU A 179 6.07 3.21 -18.45
N ASN A 180 6.14 1.93 -18.04
CA ASN A 180 6.96 0.88 -18.64
C ASN A 180 8.44 1.27 -18.73
N ILE A 181 8.99 1.81 -17.65
CA ILE A 181 10.40 2.23 -17.53
C ILE A 181 11.10 1.43 -16.42
N SER A 182 12.42 1.28 -16.55
CA SER A 182 13.29 0.61 -15.57
C SER A 182 14.35 1.58 -15.08
N LYS A 183 14.64 1.59 -13.78
CA LYS A 183 15.76 2.33 -13.19
C LYS A 183 17.03 1.49 -13.05
N ILE A 184 16.98 0.24 -13.51
CA ILE A 184 18.14 -0.65 -13.61
C ILE A 184 18.45 -1.02 -15.06
N ASN A 185 17.98 -0.22 -16.02
CA ASN A 185 18.21 -0.39 -17.45
C ASN A 185 17.82 -1.79 -17.97
N PHE A 186 16.72 -2.36 -17.45
CA PHE A 186 16.22 -3.69 -17.81
C PHE A 186 17.24 -4.83 -17.63
N LYS A 187 18.19 -4.68 -16.70
CA LYS A 187 19.21 -5.72 -16.40
C LYS A 187 18.61 -6.97 -15.76
N ALA A 188 17.46 -6.87 -15.10
CA ALA A 188 16.72 -7.99 -14.54
C ALA A 188 15.57 -8.43 -15.47
N PRO A 189 15.12 -9.69 -15.39
CA PRO A 189 13.82 -10.07 -16.00
C PRO A 189 12.71 -9.15 -15.47
N THR A 190 11.86 -8.67 -16.39
CA THR A 190 10.83 -7.67 -16.04
C THR A 190 9.42 -8.23 -16.16
N PHE A 191 8.56 -7.83 -15.22
CA PHE A 191 7.14 -8.08 -15.32
C PHE A 191 6.38 -6.75 -15.47
N TYR A 192 5.53 -6.67 -16.46
CA TYR A 192 4.69 -5.51 -16.74
C TYR A 192 3.23 -5.89 -16.86
N SER A 193 2.36 -5.17 -16.17
CA SER A 193 0.91 -5.25 -16.34
C SER A 193 0.25 -3.91 -16.00
N LYS A 194 -0.90 -3.64 -16.60
CA LYS A 194 -1.81 -2.54 -16.22
C LYS A 194 -2.88 -2.99 -15.23
N ASP A 195 -3.00 -4.28 -14.99
CA ASP A 195 -3.92 -4.83 -14.01
C ASP A 195 -3.24 -4.94 -12.64
N ILE A 196 -3.68 -4.10 -11.70
CA ILE A 196 -3.18 -4.05 -10.33
C ILE A 196 -3.32 -5.42 -9.64
N ARG A 197 -4.40 -6.16 -9.87
CA ARG A 197 -4.60 -7.46 -9.22
C ARG A 197 -3.68 -8.52 -9.79
N GLN A 198 -3.40 -8.48 -11.08
CA GLN A 198 -2.41 -9.35 -11.71
C GLN A 198 -1.00 -9.06 -11.17
N ILE A 199 -0.64 -7.78 -11.00
CA ILE A 199 0.63 -7.40 -10.35
C ILE A 199 0.67 -7.92 -8.91
N CYS A 200 -0.39 -7.73 -8.14
CA CYS A 200 -0.46 -8.20 -6.76
C CYS A 200 -0.38 -9.73 -6.67
N SER A 201 -1.05 -10.46 -7.56
CA SER A 201 -1.00 -11.92 -7.60
C SER A 201 0.38 -12.45 -8.00
N PHE A 202 1.07 -11.75 -8.88
CA PHE A 202 2.47 -12.03 -9.22
C PHE A 202 3.38 -11.83 -8.00
N ILE A 203 3.28 -10.67 -7.32
CA ILE A 203 4.06 -10.35 -6.10
C ILE A 203 3.79 -11.37 -4.98
N ALA A 204 2.54 -11.81 -4.80
CA ALA A 204 2.17 -12.80 -3.78
C ALA A 204 2.91 -14.13 -3.90
N ASN A 205 3.53 -14.41 -5.05
CA ASN A 205 4.32 -15.60 -5.30
C ASN A 205 5.85 -15.36 -5.24
N THR A 206 6.28 -14.18 -4.83
CA THR A 206 7.69 -13.86 -4.57
C THR A 206 8.01 -13.93 -3.08
N ASP A 207 9.27 -14.18 -2.72
CA ASP A 207 9.67 -14.35 -1.32
C ASP A 207 9.80 -13.02 -0.59
N ILE A 208 10.25 -11.99 -1.30
CA ILE A 208 10.41 -10.65 -0.76
C ILE A 208 10.22 -9.60 -1.85
N PHE A 209 9.60 -8.49 -1.48
CA PHE A 209 9.48 -7.30 -2.31
C PHE A 209 10.33 -6.17 -1.72
N VAL A 210 11.11 -5.50 -2.56
CA VAL A 210 11.92 -4.32 -2.20
C VAL A 210 11.57 -3.18 -3.15
N GLY A 211 11.12 -2.05 -2.61
CA GLY A 211 10.73 -0.91 -3.44
C GLY A 211 10.72 0.41 -2.69
N ALA A 212 10.81 1.51 -3.46
CA ALA A 212 10.69 2.85 -2.91
C ALA A 212 9.28 3.11 -2.32
N ASP A 213 9.16 4.10 -1.44
CA ASP A 213 7.89 4.57 -0.88
C ASP A 213 6.92 4.96 -2.00
N SER A 214 5.99 4.07 -2.27
CA SER A 214 5.03 4.15 -3.37
C SER A 214 3.76 3.36 -3.07
N GLY A 215 2.72 3.56 -3.88
CA GLY A 215 1.51 2.74 -3.82
C GLY A 215 1.78 1.24 -4.05
N MET A 216 2.80 0.90 -4.84
CA MET A 216 3.18 -0.49 -5.10
C MET A 216 3.74 -1.19 -3.86
N MET A 217 4.51 -0.49 -3.03
CA MET A 217 4.98 -1.01 -1.74
C MET A 217 3.79 -1.41 -0.83
N HIS A 218 2.75 -0.58 -0.76
CA HIS A 218 1.54 -0.91 0.02
C HIS A 218 0.74 -2.06 -0.61
N LEU A 219 0.69 -2.16 -1.93
CA LEU A 219 0.06 -3.28 -2.63
C LEU A 219 0.82 -4.60 -2.40
N ALA A 220 2.15 -4.57 -2.39
CA ALA A 220 2.98 -5.73 -2.06
C ALA A 220 2.71 -6.21 -0.63
N SER A 221 2.68 -5.29 0.34
CA SER A 221 2.29 -5.60 1.72
C SER A 221 0.87 -6.18 1.81
N ALA A 222 -0.07 -5.64 1.03
CA ALA A 222 -1.46 -6.13 0.98
C ALA A 222 -1.61 -7.48 0.25
N SER A 223 -0.62 -7.89 -0.52
CA SER A 223 -0.52 -9.21 -1.15
C SER A 223 0.11 -10.27 -0.22
N HIS A 224 0.37 -9.90 1.04
CA HIS A 224 0.99 -10.72 2.08
C HIS A 224 2.45 -11.13 1.80
N THR A 225 3.10 -10.53 0.83
CA THR A 225 4.53 -10.70 0.57
C THR A 225 5.34 -9.90 1.59
N THR A 226 6.42 -10.48 2.11
CA THR A 226 7.37 -9.75 2.96
C THR A 226 7.90 -8.55 2.20
N THR A 227 7.67 -7.33 2.72
CA THR A 227 7.89 -6.09 1.98
C THR A 227 8.90 -5.20 2.70
N ILE A 228 9.94 -4.79 1.98
CA ILE A 228 10.89 -3.77 2.42
C ILE A 228 10.61 -2.49 1.66
N GLY A 229 10.18 -1.45 2.38
CA GLY A 229 9.99 -0.10 1.86
C GLY A 229 11.25 0.74 2.05
N LEU A 230 11.70 1.41 1.00
CA LEU A 230 12.87 2.29 1.02
C LEU A 230 12.41 3.76 1.07
N PHE A 231 12.89 4.51 2.06
CA PHE A 231 12.45 5.87 2.36
C PHE A 231 13.63 6.83 2.33
N SER A 232 13.60 7.82 1.43
CA SER A 232 14.64 8.87 1.34
C SER A 232 14.20 10.20 1.93
N ILE A 233 12.92 10.58 1.78
CA ILE A 233 12.40 11.90 2.16
C ILE A 233 11.13 11.85 3.01
N THR A 234 10.33 10.80 2.90
CA THR A 234 9.09 10.66 3.65
C THR A 234 9.32 10.02 5.02
N ASN A 235 8.45 10.38 5.98
CA ASN A 235 8.54 9.82 7.32
C ASN A 235 8.18 8.33 7.33
N THR A 236 9.16 7.49 7.63
CA THR A 236 9.02 6.03 7.69
C THR A 236 7.95 5.60 8.69
N GLU A 237 7.83 6.23 9.87
CA GLU A 237 6.82 5.89 10.88
C GLU A 237 5.39 6.08 10.37
N VAL A 238 5.18 7.00 9.43
CA VAL A 238 3.87 7.31 8.85
C VAL A 238 3.49 6.35 7.72
N TYR A 239 4.46 5.93 6.91
CA TYR A 239 4.18 5.25 5.64
C TYR A 239 4.77 3.85 5.50
N GLN A 240 5.58 3.35 6.45
CA GLN A 240 6.21 2.03 6.32
C GLN A 240 5.18 0.90 6.19
N PRO A 241 5.49 -0.17 5.47
CA PRO A 241 4.67 -1.36 5.49
C PRO A 241 4.72 -1.99 6.89
N TYR A 242 3.64 -2.62 7.34
CA TYR A 242 3.54 -3.15 8.70
C TYR A 242 3.02 -4.60 8.73
N TYR A 243 3.35 -5.32 9.80
CA TYR A 243 3.10 -6.75 9.99
C TYR A 243 3.81 -7.65 8.96
N ASN A 244 3.64 -8.94 9.05
CA ASN A 244 4.18 -9.94 8.11
C ASN A 244 5.70 -9.81 7.85
N ARG A 245 6.49 -9.40 8.86
CA ARG A 245 7.92 -9.08 8.76
C ARG A 245 8.24 -7.90 7.84
N ASN A 246 7.23 -7.12 7.49
CA ASN A 246 7.42 -5.91 6.69
C ASN A 246 8.22 -4.87 7.47
N ILE A 247 9.08 -4.14 6.76
CA ILE A 247 9.94 -3.12 7.37
C ILE A 247 10.12 -1.91 6.44
N GLY A 248 10.19 -0.72 7.03
CA GLY A 248 10.64 0.50 6.36
C GLY A 248 12.09 0.79 6.69
N ILE A 249 12.90 1.09 5.69
CA ILE A 249 14.30 1.49 5.83
C ILE A 249 14.43 2.96 5.47
N ASN A 250 14.89 3.78 6.41
CA ASN A 250 15.34 5.13 6.10
C ASN A 250 16.74 5.07 5.46
N THR A 251 16.83 5.42 4.19
CA THR A 251 18.06 5.30 3.39
C THR A 251 18.90 6.57 3.38
N THR A 252 18.49 7.66 4.06
CA THR A 252 19.18 8.96 4.01
C THR A 252 20.64 8.86 4.43
N ASN A 253 20.94 8.03 5.43
CA ASN A 253 22.29 7.83 5.97
C ASN A 253 22.75 6.37 5.87
N MET A 254 22.17 5.60 4.95
CA MET A 254 22.46 4.18 4.80
C MET A 254 23.04 3.93 3.39
N ASN A 255 24.17 3.26 3.34
CA ASN A 255 24.76 2.80 2.08
C ASN A 255 24.12 1.46 1.64
N THR A 256 24.45 1.05 0.44
CA THR A 256 23.93 -0.19 -0.17
C THR A 256 24.20 -1.43 0.70
N ASN A 257 25.38 -1.54 1.33
CA ASN A 257 25.72 -2.67 2.19
C ASN A 257 24.79 -2.76 3.41
N GLY A 258 24.47 -1.63 4.05
CA GLY A 258 23.53 -1.62 5.16
C GLY A 258 22.11 -2.05 4.76
N ILE A 259 21.67 -1.72 3.53
CA ILE A 259 20.40 -2.20 2.99
C ILE A 259 20.43 -3.71 2.78
N ILE A 260 21.53 -4.24 2.23
CA ILE A 260 21.73 -5.69 2.03
C ILE A 260 21.69 -6.44 3.37
N GLU A 261 22.32 -5.93 4.42
CA GLU A 261 22.27 -6.53 5.77
C GLU A 261 20.84 -6.59 6.32
N VAL A 262 20.04 -5.55 6.12
CA VAL A 262 18.63 -5.57 6.52
C VAL A 262 17.85 -6.62 5.73
N ILE A 263 18.05 -6.72 4.41
CA ILE A 263 17.42 -7.73 3.55
C ILE A 263 17.80 -9.13 4.03
N GLU A 264 19.06 -9.37 4.33
CA GLU A 264 19.57 -10.66 4.87
C GLU A 264 18.89 -11.04 6.18
N ASN A 265 18.79 -10.09 7.11
CA ASN A 265 18.10 -10.29 8.40
C ASN A 265 16.60 -10.60 8.24
N VAL A 266 15.96 -10.10 7.19
CA VAL A 266 14.54 -10.39 6.89
C VAL A 266 14.39 -11.77 6.25
N LEU A 267 15.31 -12.15 5.37
CA LEU A 267 15.27 -13.45 4.68
C LEU A 267 15.70 -14.64 5.55
N SER A 268 16.52 -14.40 6.59
CA SER A 268 17.01 -15.44 7.51
C SER A 268 16.02 -15.82 8.61
N LYS A 269 14.94 -15.09 8.80
CA LYS A 269 13.84 -15.34 9.73
C LYS A 269 12.69 -16.10 9.09
#